data_92820dcaf0cca97bf540171049b83209
#
_entry.id   92820dcaf0cca97bf540171049b83209
#
_cell.length_a   1.000
_cell.length_b   1.000
_cell.length_c   1.000
_cell.angle_alpha   90.00
_cell.angle_beta   90.00
_cell.angle_gamma   90.00
#
_symmetry.space_group_name_H-M   'P 1'
#
loop_
_entity.id
_entity.type
_entity.pdbx_description
1 polymer ?
#
loop_
_entity_poly.entity_id
_entity_poly.type
_entity_poly.pdbx_seq_one_letter_code
_entity_poly.pdbx_strand_id
1 'polypeptide(L)'
;MKKTILIFALSLLPMVATADYAIRGEGNFVCPDYVAARQTNSAKLYSSVTWVQGFITGVNYQNALPAGSDSFIGRDLTAVSLVSWLENYCRANPQDYLADAAEALIVELKAKS
;
A
#
# COMPACT_ATOMS: atom_id res chain seq x y z
N MET A 1 -25.50 -13.46 54.08
CA MET A 1 -25.82 -13.32 52.65
C MET A 1 -24.62 -12.75 51.95
N LYS A 2 -23.89 -13.60 51.19
CA LYS A 2 -22.75 -13.13 50.40
C LYS A 2 -23.28 -12.71 49.04
N LYS A 3 -23.24 -11.41 48.71
CA LYS A 3 -23.51 -10.90 47.36
C LYS A 3 -22.29 -11.18 46.47
N THR A 4 -22.40 -12.13 45.60
CA THR A 4 -21.38 -12.37 44.55
C THR A 4 -21.56 -11.30 43.50
N ILE A 5 -20.61 -10.36 43.42
CA ILE A 5 -20.56 -9.39 42.33
C ILE A 5 -19.87 -10.06 41.18
N LEU A 6 -20.63 -10.42 40.14
CA LEU A 6 -20.12 -10.91 38.86
C LEU A 6 -19.56 -9.70 38.10
N ILE A 7 -18.25 -9.54 38.10
CA ILE A 7 -17.59 -8.52 37.28
C ILE A 7 -17.50 -9.11 35.85
N PHE A 8 -18.38 -8.63 34.97
CA PHE A 8 -18.25 -8.86 33.53
C PHE A 8 -17.08 -8.02 33.02
N ALA A 9 -15.93 -8.67 32.85
CA ALA A 9 -14.83 -8.06 32.14
C ALA A 9 -15.20 -8.00 30.65
N LEU A 10 -15.68 -6.84 30.20
CA LEU A 10 -15.90 -6.57 28.78
C LEU A 10 -14.52 -6.41 28.12
N SER A 11 -14.01 -7.49 27.55
CA SER A 11 -12.78 -7.44 26.74
C SER A 11 -13.06 -6.62 25.47
N LEU A 12 -12.61 -5.36 25.49
CA LEU A 12 -12.51 -4.53 24.28
C LEU A 12 -11.42 -5.12 23.39
N LEU A 13 -11.82 -6.00 22.48
CA LEU A 13 -10.96 -6.42 21.37
C LEU A 13 -10.76 -5.18 20.48
N PRO A 14 -9.51 -4.81 20.13
CA PRO A 14 -9.29 -3.76 19.17
C PRO A 14 -9.87 -4.21 17.82
N MET A 15 -10.92 -3.53 17.37
CA MET A 15 -11.39 -3.66 16.00
C MET A 15 -10.35 -3.03 15.08
N VAL A 16 -9.55 -3.86 14.42
CA VAL A 16 -8.71 -3.40 13.30
C VAL A 16 -9.67 -3.09 12.16
N ALA A 17 -9.94 -1.80 11.94
CA ALA A 17 -10.66 -1.37 10.75
C ALA A 17 -9.74 -1.59 9.53
N THR A 18 -10.00 -2.63 8.74
CA THR A 18 -9.41 -2.76 7.41
C THR A 18 -10.18 -1.83 6.49
N ALA A 19 -9.48 -0.82 5.90
CA ALA A 19 -10.07 0.00 4.86
C ALA A 19 -10.22 -0.87 3.61
N ASP A 20 -11.49 -1.14 3.23
CA ASP A 20 -11.80 -1.84 1.99
C ASP A 20 -12.14 -0.80 0.92
N TYR A 21 -11.46 -0.88 -0.22
CA TYR A 21 -11.69 0.01 -1.35
C TYR A 21 -11.60 -0.74 -2.68
N ALA A 22 -12.32 -0.24 -3.69
CA ALA A 22 -12.34 -0.85 -5.01
C ALA A 22 -11.04 -0.57 -5.76
N ILE A 23 -10.28 -1.63 -6.06
CA ILE A 23 -9.06 -1.55 -6.85
C ILE A 23 -9.43 -1.61 -8.34
N ARG A 24 -8.86 -0.70 -9.12
CA ARG A 24 -9.02 -0.64 -10.58
C ARG A 24 -7.66 -0.81 -11.26
N GLY A 25 -7.66 -1.49 -12.40
CA GLY A 25 -6.47 -1.69 -13.22
C GLY A 25 -5.45 -2.64 -12.60
N GLU A 26 -4.19 -2.32 -12.80
CA GLU A 26 -3.06 -3.18 -12.46
C GLU A 26 -2.88 -3.45 -10.95
N GLY A 27 -3.57 -2.73 -10.10
CA GLY A 27 -3.56 -2.99 -8.65
C GLY A 27 -4.00 -4.40 -8.27
N ASN A 28 -4.82 -5.05 -9.10
CA ASN A 28 -5.24 -6.45 -8.92
C ASN A 28 -4.22 -7.46 -9.46
N PHE A 29 -3.08 -7.01 -9.98
CA PHE A 29 -2.03 -7.86 -10.49
C PHE A 29 -1.30 -8.54 -9.32
N VAL A 30 -1.21 -9.87 -9.35
CA VAL A 30 -0.60 -10.62 -8.25
C VAL A 30 0.92 -10.48 -8.26
N CYS A 31 1.52 -10.47 -7.09
CA CYS A 31 2.96 -10.29 -6.91
C CYS A 31 3.83 -11.27 -7.72
N PRO A 32 3.55 -12.58 -7.79
CA PRO A 32 4.34 -13.49 -8.62
C PRO A 32 4.38 -13.10 -10.11
N ASP A 33 3.26 -12.59 -10.63
CA ASP A 33 3.19 -12.16 -12.02
C ASP A 33 3.97 -10.85 -12.26
N TYR A 34 4.02 -9.95 -11.30
CA TYR A 34 4.89 -8.78 -11.35
C TYR A 34 6.36 -9.19 -11.42
N VAL A 35 6.80 -10.11 -10.56
CA VAL A 35 8.18 -10.62 -10.54
C VAL A 35 8.53 -11.27 -11.87
N ALA A 36 7.62 -12.06 -12.45
CA ALA A 36 7.81 -12.66 -13.78
C ALA A 36 7.88 -11.60 -14.88
N ALA A 37 7.00 -10.60 -14.86
CA ALA A 37 6.96 -9.51 -15.85
C ALA A 37 8.24 -8.68 -15.84
N ARG A 38 8.91 -8.55 -14.70
CA ARG A 38 10.20 -7.86 -14.56
C ARG A 38 11.25 -8.39 -15.52
N GLN A 39 11.20 -9.68 -15.86
CA GLN A 39 12.18 -10.34 -16.72
C GLN A 39 11.67 -10.61 -18.14
N THR A 40 10.36 -10.79 -18.33
CA THR A 40 9.79 -11.35 -19.54
C THR A 40 8.79 -10.46 -20.27
N ASN A 41 8.27 -9.41 -19.63
CA ASN A 41 7.19 -8.58 -20.18
C ASN A 41 7.34 -7.12 -19.77
N SER A 42 8.08 -6.36 -20.57
CA SER A 42 8.34 -4.93 -20.31
C SER A 42 7.07 -4.06 -20.38
N ALA A 43 6.10 -4.39 -21.21
CA ALA A 43 4.83 -3.66 -21.29
C ALA A 43 4.03 -3.81 -20.00
N LYS A 44 3.96 -5.02 -19.47
CA LYS A 44 3.27 -5.30 -18.19
C LYS A 44 4.00 -4.66 -17.01
N LEU A 45 5.32 -4.71 -17.01
CA LEU A 45 6.13 -4.01 -16.01
C LEU A 45 5.86 -2.52 -16.03
N TYR A 46 5.86 -1.91 -17.21
CA TYR A 46 5.62 -0.48 -17.37
C TYR A 46 4.22 -0.08 -16.86
N SER A 47 3.18 -0.83 -17.24
CA SER A 47 1.81 -0.54 -16.79
C SER A 47 1.66 -0.67 -15.28
N SER A 48 2.31 -1.66 -14.67
CA SER A 48 2.31 -1.87 -13.22
C SER A 48 2.99 -0.72 -12.49
N VAL A 49 4.16 -0.31 -12.94
CA VAL A 49 4.90 0.83 -12.35
C VAL A 49 4.11 2.13 -12.49
N THR A 50 3.52 2.37 -13.66
CA THR A 50 2.69 3.55 -13.92
C THR A 50 1.45 3.57 -13.03
N TRP A 51 0.85 2.41 -12.79
CA TRP A 51 -0.28 2.30 -11.87
C TRP A 51 0.11 2.71 -10.44
N VAL A 52 1.24 2.22 -9.94
CA VAL A 52 1.74 2.58 -8.59
C VAL A 52 2.09 4.07 -8.51
N GLN A 53 2.70 4.64 -9.54
CA GLN A 53 2.95 6.09 -9.60
C GLN A 53 1.65 6.90 -9.57
N GLY A 54 0.61 6.45 -10.26
CA GLY A 54 -0.73 7.04 -10.18
C GLY A 54 -1.34 6.93 -8.79
N PHE A 55 -1.13 5.82 -8.10
CA PHE A 55 -1.56 5.63 -6.71
C PHE A 55 -0.89 6.64 -5.77
N ILE A 56 0.42 6.81 -5.87
CA ILE A 56 1.17 7.83 -5.12
C ILE A 56 0.67 9.23 -5.43
N THR A 57 0.42 9.53 -6.70
CA THR A 57 -0.16 10.81 -7.14
C THR A 57 -1.52 11.06 -6.50
N GLY A 58 -2.37 10.05 -6.43
CA GLY A 58 -3.67 10.13 -5.77
C GLY A 58 -3.56 10.45 -4.28
N VAL A 59 -2.60 9.83 -3.58
CA VAL A 59 -2.33 10.14 -2.17
C VAL A 59 -1.85 11.58 -2.00
N ASN A 60 -0.93 12.03 -2.85
CA ASN A 60 -0.45 13.42 -2.82
C ASN A 60 -1.56 14.41 -3.12
N TYR A 61 -2.42 14.11 -4.08
CA TYR A 61 -3.58 14.94 -4.40
C TYR A 61 -4.51 15.06 -3.18
N GLN A 62 -4.84 13.95 -2.55
CA GLN A 62 -5.70 13.94 -1.36
C GLN A 62 -5.08 14.73 -0.21
N ASN A 63 -3.78 14.62 0.00
CA ASN A 63 -3.06 15.37 1.03
C ASN A 63 -2.98 16.88 0.73
N ALA A 64 -3.02 17.28 -0.54
CA ALA A 64 -2.99 18.68 -0.95
C ALA A 64 -4.36 19.39 -0.83
N LEU A 65 -5.47 18.66 -0.72
CA LEU A 65 -6.81 19.25 -0.64
C LEU A 65 -7.02 20.19 0.56
N PRO A 66 -6.48 19.92 1.76
CA PRO A 66 -6.43 20.92 2.81
C PRO A 66 -5.46 22.03 2.42
N ALA A 67 -5.93 23.27 2.35
CA ALA A 67 -5.13 24.43 1.98
C ALA A 67 -3.81 24.50 2.77
N GLY A 68 -2.67 24.58 2.07
CA GLY A 68 -1.34 24.83 2.64
C GLY A 68 -0.52 23.61 2.98
N SER A 69 -0.88 22.40 2.56
CA SER A 69 -0.03 21.23 2.72
C SER A 69 0.93 21.09 1.53
N ASP A 70 2.20 21.44 1.74
CA ASP A 70 3.30 21.19 0.79
C ASP A 70 3.96 19.80 1.00
N SER A 71 3.35 18.97 1.79
CA SER A 71 3.88 17.66 2.18
C SER A 71 3.56 16.61 1.11
N PHE A 72 4.47 16.44 0.15
CA PHE A 72 4.39 15.39 -0.86
C PHE A 72 5.30 14.22 -0.50
N ILE A 73 4.77 13.01 -0.64
CA ILE A 73 5.56 11.78 -0.50
C ILE A 73 6.18 11.40 -1.85
N GLY A 74 7.32 10.70 -1.79
CA GLY A 74 7.94 10.12 -2.98
C GLY A 74 8.65 11.10 -3.90
N ARG A 75 9.05 12.30 -3.43
CA ARG A 75 9.79 13.29 -4.24
C ARG A 75 11.04 12.74 -4.89
N ASP A 76 11.78 11.92 -4.14
CA ASP A 76 13.07 11.36 -4.56
C ASP A 76 12.93 9.96 -5.15
N LEU A 77 11.70 9.48 -5.32
CA LEU A 77 11.43 8.15 -5.84
C LEU A 77 11.57 8.13 -7.37
N THR A 78 12.64 7.52 -7.85
CA THR A 78 12.83 7.31 -9.28
C THR A 78 12.07 6.08 -9.77
N ALA A 79 11.78 5.99 -11.07
CA ALA A 79 11.16 4.81 -11.66
C ALA A 79 12.02 3.54 -11.43
N VAL A 80 13.35 3.67 -11.49
CA VAL A 80 14.27 2.55 -11.24
C VAL A 80 14.20 2.08 -9.80
N SER A 81 14.20 3.00 -8.83
CA SER A 81 14.09 2.63 -7.41
C SER A 81 12.72 2.04 -7.09
N LEU A 82 11.66 2.53 -7.73
CA LEU A 82 10.31 1.99 -7.58
C LEU A 82 10.22 0.55 -8.10
N VAL A 83 10.76 0.28 -9.29
CA VAL A 83 10.81 -1.08 -9.86
C VAL A 83 11.48 -2.05 -8.91
N SER A 84 12.64 -1.67 -8.37
CA SER A 84 13.41 -2.52 -7.45
C SER A 84 12.70 -2.72 -6.12
N TRP A 85 12.08 -1.68 -5.60
CA TRP A 85 11.32 -1.74 -4.35
C TRP A 85 10.13 -2.70 -4.47
N LEU A 86 9.35 -2.59 -5.56
CA LEU A 86 8.21 -3.46 -5.84
C LEU A 86 8.65 -4.92 -6.02
N GLU A 87 9.76 -5.16 -6.70
CA GLU A 87 10.30 -6.51 -6.85
C GLU A 87 10.67 -7.12 -5.49
N ASN A 88 11.38 -6.39 -4.65
CA ASN A 88 11.75 -6.86 -3.32
C ASN A 88 10.53 -7.14 -2.45
N TYR A 89 9.53 -6.24 -2.47
CA TYR A 89 8.29 -6.45 -1.74
C TYR A 89 7.56 -7.70 -2.23
N CYS A 90 7.36 -7.83 -3.52
CA CYS A 90 6.62 -8.94 -4.12
C CYS A 90 7.32 -10.30 -3.93
N ARG A 91 8.66 -10.33 -3.93
CA ARG A 91 9.40 -11.56 -3.60
C ARG A 91 9.22 -11.98 -2.15
N ALA A 92 9.13 -11.02 -1.24
CA ALA A 92 8.91 -11.29 0.18
C ALA A 92 7.44 -11.60 0.51
N ASN A 93 6.50 -11.16 -0.33
CA ASN A 93 5.05 -11.28 -0.11
C ASN A 93 4.35 -11.88 -1.35
N PRO A 94 4.61 -13.16 -1.68
CA PRO A 94 4.12 -13.75 -2.92
C PRO A 94 2.60 -13.96 -2.97
N GLN A 95 1.90 -13.86 -1.85
CA GLN A 95 0.43 -13.95 -1.78
C GLN A 95 -0.27 -12.60 -1.97
N ASP A 96 0.48 -11.50 -2.01
CA ASP A 96 -0.06 -10.16 -2.09
C ASP A 96 -0.31 -9.71 -3.54
N TYR A 97 -1.09 -8.64 -3.66
CA TYR A 97 -1.34 -7.93 -4.91
C TYR A 97 -0.45 -6.69 -5.04
N LEU A 98 -0.38 -6.15 -6.23
CA LEU A 98 0.35 -4.89 -6.47
C LEU A 98 -0.21 -3.73 -5.64
N ALA A 99 -1.52 -3.72 -5.39
CA ALA A 99 -2.16 -2.74 -4.51
C ALA A 99 -1.63 -2.81 -3.08
N ASP A 100 -1.43 -4.01 -2.54
CA ASP A 100 -0.86 -4.21 -1.20
C ASP A 100 0.58 -3.66 -1.14
N ALA A 101 1.35 -3.90 -2.19
CA ALA A 101 2.69 -3.34 -2.32
C ALA A 101 2.66 -1.80 -2.35
N ALA A 102 1.73 -1.21 -3.11
CA ALA A 102 1.57 0.24 -3.17
C ALA A 102 1.21 0.83 -1.80
N GLU A 103 0.32 0.21 -1.05
CA GLU A 103 -0.02 0.64 0.31
C GLU A 103 1.17 0.57 1.25
N ALA A 104 1.94 -0.51 1.23
CA ALA A 104 3.14 -0.67 2.04
C ALA A 104 4.19 0.40 1.70
N LEU A 105 4.35 0.72 0.42
CA LEU A 105 5.24 1.79 -0.03
C LEU A 105 4.78 3.17 0.49
N ILE A 106 3.48 3.47 0.46
CA ILE A 106 2.95 4.72 0.99
C ILE A 106 3.28 4.87 2.48
N VAL A 107 3.13 3.81 3.26
CA VAL A 107 3.49 3.82 4.69
C VAL A 107 4.97 4.15 4.88
N GLU A 108 5.85 3.52 4.10
CA GLU A 108 7.30 3.79 4.16
C GLU A 108 7.64 5.23 3.75
N LEU A 109 7.04 5.72 2.64
CA LEU A 109 7.28 7.08 2.16
C LEU A 109 6.81 8.15 3.16
N LYS A 110 5.67 7.91 3.82
CA LYS A 110 5.17 8.81 4.88
C LYS A 110 6.10 8.85 6.09
N ALA A 111 6.71 7.74 6.45
CA ALA A 111 7.65 7.68 7.57
C ALA A 111 8.95 8.46 7.30
N LYS A 112 9.31 8.67 6.03
CA LYS A 112 10.50 9.39 5.59
C LYS A 112 10.26 10.87 5.28
N SER A 113 9.02 11.29 5.27
CA SER A 113 8.65 12.69 4.96
C SER A 113 8.67 13.60 6.17
#